data_ac12788b3aac7ca17db99f17b484a873
#
_entry.id   ac12788b3aac7ca17db99f17b484a873
#
_cell.length_a   1.000
_cell.length_b   1.000
_cell.length_c   1.000
_cell.angle_alpha   90.00
_cell.angle_beta   90.00
_cell.angle_gamma   90.00
#
_symmetry.space_group_name_H-M   'P 1'
#
loop_
_entity.id
_entity.type
_entity.pdbx_description
1 polymer ?
#
loop_
_entity_poly.entity_id
_entity_poly.type
_entity_poly.pdbx_seq_one_letter_code
_entity_poly.pdbx_strand_id
1 'polypeptide(L)'
;KLFISDKPYDLGDVGRYRINKKLDLDIDPAIRTLTREDIIAIIKYLIQLINSKAEVDDIDHLSNRRVRTVGEQLSNQFSVGFVRMARTIRERMNVRDNEVFTPVDLINAKTLSSVINSFFGTSQLSQFMDQINPLAEITHKRRLSALGPGGLSRDRAGFEVRDVHYTHYGRLCPIESPEGPNIGRSEE
;
A
#
# COMPACT_ATOMS: atom_id res chain seq x y z
N LYS A 1 14.22 -15.69 -9.50
CA LYS A 1 15.05 -14.45 -9.35
C LYS A 1 14.28 -13.28 -8.75
N LEU A 2 12.97 -13.10 -9.02
CA LEU A 2 12.19 -11.94 -8.55
C LEU A 2 12.04 -11.86 -7.01
N PHE A 3 11.86 -12.97 -6.34
CA PHE A 3 11.61 -13.02 -4.88
C PHE A 3 12.84 -13.36 -4.03
N ILE A 4 13.92 -13.81 -4.68
CA ILE A 4 15.17 -14.24 -4.00
C ILE A 4 16.24 -13.14 -4.07
N SER A 5 16.05 -12.12 -4.89
CA SER A 5 16.97 -11.00 -5.05
C SER A 5 16.48 -9.81 -4.26
N ASP A 6 17.36 -9.22 -3.47
CA ASP A 6 17.16 -8.02 -2.64
C ASP A 6 16.92 -6.73 -3.43
N LYS A 7 17.24 -6.71 -4.73
CA LYS A 7 17.02 -5.52 -5.58
C LYS A 7 15.56 -5.26 -5.95
N PRO A 8 14.79 -6.27 -6.45
CA PRO A 8 13.40 -6.07 -6.84
C PRO A 8 12.38 -6.38 -5.74
N TYR A 9 12.77 -7.07 -4.66
CA TYR A 9 11.84 -7.58 -3.65
C TYR A 9 12.33 -7.32 -2.24
N ASP A 10 11.47 -6.73 -1.43
CA ASP A 10 11.67 -6.52 0.00
C ASP A 10 10.42 -6.97 0.75
N LEU A 11 10.58 -7.98 1.58
CA LEU A 11 9.49 -8.51 2.42
C LEU A 11 9.14 -7.56 3.58
N GLY A 12 10.11 -6.74 3.99
CA GLY A 12 10.02 -5.91 5.19
C GLY A 12 10.06 -6.73 6.49
N ASP A 13 10.26 -6.03 7.60
CA ASP A 13 10.39 -6.67 8.92
C ASP A 13 9.08 -7.33 9.37
N VAL A 14 7.94 -6.65 9.12
CA VAL A 14 6.60 -7.16 9.47
C VAL A 14 6.24 -8.39 8.64
N GLY A 15 6.58 -8.39 7.35
CA GLY A 15 6.34 -9.53 6.45
C GLY A 15 7.13 -10.75 6.89
N ARG A 16 8.43 -10.60 7.22
CA ARG A 16 9.28 -11.68 7.74
C ARG A 16 8.73 -12.22 9.05
N TYR A 17 8.40 -11.35 9.99
CA TYR A 17 7.81 -11.76 11.26
C TYR A 17 6.52 -12.57 11.08
N ARG A 18 5.63 -12.14 10.19
CA ARG A 18 4.36 -12.84 9.92
C ARG A 18 4.56 -14.21 9.28
N ILE A 19 5.48 -14.33 8.33
CA ILE A 19 5.79 -15.61 7.70
C ILE A 19 6.36 -16.57 8.72
N ASN A 20 7.34 -16.15 9.50
CA ASN A 20 7.97 -16.97 10.54
C ASN A 20 6.92 -17.46 11.54
N LYS A 21 6.08 -16.55 12.04
CA LYS A 21 5.04 -16.88 13.01
C LYS A 21 3.98 -17.84 12.47
N LYS A 22 3.55 -17.65 11.20
CA LYS A 22 2.48 -18.44 10.60
C LYS A 22 2.93 -19.83 10.18
N LEU A 23 4.15 -19.95 9.70
CA LEU A 23 4.70 -21.19 9.17
C LEU A 23 5.61 -21.91 10.18
N ASP A 24 5.73 -21.37 11.39
CA ASP A 24 6.58 -21.89 12.48
C ASP A 24 8.04 -22.06 12.01
N LEU A 25 8.58 -20.97 11.43
CA LEU A 25 9.96 -20.90 10.92
C LEU A 25 10.81 -20.03 11.84
N ASP A 26 12.06 -20.45 12.03
CA ASP A 26 13.07 -19.71 12.80
C ASP A 26 14.13 -19.12 11.87
N ILE A 27 13.69 -18.29 10.92
CA ILE A 27 14.59 -17.60 9.98
C ILE A 27 14.92 -16.22 10.53
N ASP A 28 16.19 -15.81 10.38
CA ASP A 28 16.69 -14.52 10.85
C ASP A 28 15.81 -13.36 10.33
N PRO A 29 15.28 -12.50 11.22
CA PRO A 29 14.50 -11.31 10.85
C PRO A 29 15.24 -10.35 9.90
N ALA A 30 16.57 -10.37 9.87
CA ALA A 30 17.36 -9.54 8.96
C ALA A 30 17.23 -9.97 7.48
N ILE A 31 16.80 -11.19 7.21
CA ILE A 31 16.62 -11.71 5.84
C ILE A 31 15.31 -11.19 5.26
N ARG A 32 15.39 -10.23 4.35
CA ARG A 32 14.24 -9.59 3.71
C ARG A 32 13.80 -10.21 2.38
N THR A 33 14.41 -11.30 1.98
CA THR A 33 14.08 -12.05 0.75
C THR A 33 13.51 -13.41 1.09
N LEU A 34 12.77 -14.01 0.16
CA LEU A 34 12.27 -15.38 0.36
C LEU A 34 13.39 -16.39 0.22
N THR A 35 13.48 -17.29 1.18
CA THR A 35 14.43 -18.42 1.19
C THR A 35 13.78 -19.66 0.58
N ARG A 36 14.59 -20.70 0.33
CA ARG A 36 14.05 -22.00 -0.12
C ARG A 36 13.17 -22.65 0.94
N GLU A 37 13.50 -22.44 2.20
CA GLU A 37 12.72 -22.96 3.34
C GLU A 37 11.35 -22.32 3.41
N ASP A 38 11.26 -21.00 3.20
CA ASP A 38 9.98 -20.30 3.09
C ASP A 38 9.09 -20.92 2.02
N ILE A 39 9.65 -21.14 0.82
CA ILE A 39 8.88 -21.68 -0.33
C ILE A 39 8.37 -23.09 -0.02
N ILE A 40 9.19 -23.95 0.56
CA ILE A 40 8.80 -25.31 0.94
C ILE A 40 7.70 -25.26 2.01
N ALA A 41 7.86 -24.41 3.02
CA ALA A 41 6.87 -24.26 4.09
C ALA A 41 5.54 -23.70 3.57
N ILE A 42 5.56 -22.72 2.66
CA ILE A 42 4.37 -22.20 1.99
C ILE A 42 3.63 -23.30 1.23
N ILE A 43 4.35 -24.10 0.45
CA ILE A 43 3.74 -25.22 -0.32
C ILE A 43 3.14 -26.26 0.64
N LYS A 44 3.87 -26.61 1.72
CA LYS A 44 3.37 -27.52 2.74
C LYS A 44 2.08 -27.00 3.38
N TYR A 45 2.04 -25.71 3.72
CA TYR A 45 0.86 -25.07 4.31
C TYR A 45 -0.33 -25.05 3.33
N LEU A 46 -0.10 -24.78 2.05
CA LEU A 46 -1.14 -24.84 1.01
C LEU A 46 -1.73 -26.27 0.88
N ILE A 47 -0.90 -27.29 0.94
CA ILE A 47 -1.37 -28.69 0.92
C ILE A 47 -2.21 -28.99 2.18
N GLN A 48 -1.83 -28.45 3.33
CA GLN A 48 -2.60 -28.59 4.55
C GLN A 48 -3.97 -27.90 4.45
N LEU A 49 -4.05 -26.71 3.84
CA LEU A 49 -5.31 -26.02 3.57
C LEU A 49 -6.23 -26.83 2.65
N ILE A 50 -5.70 -27.38 1.56
CA ILE A 50 -6.46 -28.21 0.63
C ILE A 50 -7.03 -29.45 1.33
N ASN A 51 -6.29 -30.04 2.26
CA ASN A 51 -6.70 -31.20 3.04
C ASN A 51 -7.53 -30.84 4.30
N SER A 52 -7.97 -29.59 4.45
CA SER A 52 -8.72 -29.08 5.61
C SER A 52 -8.03 -29.34 6.96
N LYS A 53 -6.71 -29.38 6.98
CA LYS A 53 -5.88 -29.53 8.20
C LYS A 53 -5.35 -28.20 8.74
N ALA A 54 -5.59 -27.11 8.03
CA ALA A 54 -5.25 -25.75 8.43
C ALA A 54 -6.42 -24.82 8.13
N GLU A 55 -6.49 -23.69 8.82
CA GLU A 55 -7.54 -22.69 8.64
C GLU A 55 -7.06 -21.55 7.74
N VAL A 56 -7.99 -21.01 6.95
CA VAL A 56 -7.78 -19.81 6.15
C VAL A 56 -7.81 -18.59 7.05
N ASP A 57 -6.94 -17.62 6.82
CA ASP A 57 -6.98 -16.37 7.57
C ASP A 57 -8.24 -15.58 7.23
N ASP A 58 -8.79 -14.94 8.26
CA ASP A 58 -9.84 -13.97 8.11
C ASP A 58 -9.27 -12.69 7.49
N ILE A 59 -9.62 -12.41 6.24
CA ILE A 59 -9.13 -11.25 5.48
C ILE A 59 -9.74 -9.93 5.94
N ASP A 60 -10.90 -9.96 6.60
CA ASP A 60 -11.62 -8.76 7.08
C ASP A 60 -11.21 -8.38 8.49
N HIS A 61 -10.48 -9.24 9.18
CA HIS A 61 -9.90 -8.93 10.47
C HIS A 61 -8.89 -7.78 10.36
N LEU A 62 -9.02 -6.72 11.17
CA LEU A 62 -8.18 -5.52 11.10
C LEU A 62 -6.68 -5.77 11.33
N SER A 63 -6.29 -6.93 11.88
CA SER A 63 -4.89 -7.33 11.93
C SER A 63 -4.32 -7.68 10.54
N ASN A 64 -5.16 -8.09 9.60
CA ASN A 64 -4.79 -8.45 8.23
C ASN A 64 -5.07 -7.32 7.23
N ARG A 65 -5.86 -6.35 7.63
CA ARG A 65 -6.27 -5.19 6.82
C ARG A 65 -5.65 -3.94 7.41
N ARG A 66 -4.56 -3.46 6.82
CA ARG A 66 -3.84 -2.31 7.34
C ARG A 66 -4.30 -0.99 6.72
N VAL A 67 -4.17 0.08 7.48
CA VAL A 67 -4.40 1.43 6.99
C VAL A 67 -3.14 1.96 6.30
N ARG A 68 -3.29 2.51 5.10
CA ARG A 68 -2.23 3.20 4.38
C ARG A 68 -2.38 4.69 4.62
N THR A 69 -1.44 5.26 5.35
CA THR A 69 -1.44 6.69 5.68
C THR A 69 -1.10 7.56 4.47
N VAL A 70 -1.42 8.84 4.55
CA VAL A 70 -1.06 9.84 3.52
C VAL A 70 0.45 9.88 3.30
N GLY A 71 1.25 9.77 4.36
CA GLY A 71 2.71 9.74 4.27
C GLY A 71 3.23 8.59 3.41
N GLU A 72 2.69 7.38 3.57
CA GLU A 72 3.04 6.22 2.74
C GLU A 72 2.64 6.44 1.28
N GLN A 73 1.44 6.95 1.04
CA GLN A 73 0.96 7.22 -0.32
C GLN A 73 1.83 8.27 -1.02
N LEU A 74 2.20 9.35 -0.33
CA LEU A 74 3.11 10.37 -0.86
C LEU A 74 4.51 9.81 -1.10
N SER A 75 5.06 9.01 -0.20
CA SER A 75 6.36 8.34 -0.38
C SER A 75 6.40 7.50 -1.66
N ASN A 76 5.32 6.77 -1.95
CA ASN A 76 5.19 6.02 -3.19
C ASN A 76 5.18 6.95 -4.43
N GLN A 77 4.51 8.10 -4.37
CA GLN A 77 4.52 9.08 -5.46
C GLN A 77 5.88 9.72 -5.65
N PHE A 78 6.58 10.06 -4.56
CA PHE A 78 7.96 10.53 -4.62
C PHE A 78 8.87 9.50 -5.28
N SER A 79 8.77 8.24 -4.91
CA SER A 79 9.55 7.15 -5.51
C SER A 79 9.32 7.06 -7.02
N VAL A 80 8.07 7.15 -7.48
CA VAL A 80 7.74 7.19 -8.92
C VAL A 80 8.35 8.42 -9.59
N GLY A 81 8.28 9.59 -8.95
CA GLY A 81 8.88 10.82 -9.45
C GLY A 81 10.40 10.73 -9.59
N PHE A 82 11.07 10.18 -8.58
CA PHE A 82 12.53 9.98 -8.62
C PHE A 82 12.96 8.95 -9.68
N VAL A 83 12.23 7.85 -9.85
CA VAL A 83 12.51 6.87 -10.92
C VAL A 83 12.40 7.52 -12.31
N ARG A 84 11.37 8.33 -12.54
CA ARG A 84 11.21 9.08 -13.80
C ARG A 84 12.34 10.08 -14.01
N MET A 85 12.71 10.82 -12.96
CA MET A 85 13.80 11.79 -13.01
C MET A 85 15.13 11.10 -13.28
N ALA A 86 15.45 10.01 -12.60
CA ALA A 86 16.66 9.22 -12.82
C ALA A 86 16.76 8.68 -14.26
N ARG A 87 15.62 8.25 -14.83
CA ARG A 87 15.55 7.83 -16.23
C ARG A 87 15.91 8.98 -17.17
N THR A 88 15.30 10.14 -16.98
CA THR A 88 15.58 11.34 -17.81
C THR A 88 17.03 11.79 -17.72
N ILE A 89 17.61 11.77 -16.50
CA ILE A 89 19.03 12.10 -16.30
C ILE A 89 19.91 11.13 -17.09
N ARG A 90 19.65 9.84 -16.99
CA ARG A 90 20.40 8.80 -17.71
C ARG A 90 20.30 8.97 -19.23
N GLU A 91 19.12 9.27 -19.75
CA GLU A 91 18.89 9.56 -21.17
C GLU A 91 19.67 10.79 -21.63
N ARG A 92 19.68 11.88 -20.84
CA ARG A 92 20.43 13.09 -21.14
C ARG A 92 21.94 12.86 -21.12
N MET A 93 22.45 12.09 -20.17
CA MET A 93 23.87 11.73 -20.10
C MET A 93 24.32 10.91 -21.34
N ASN A 94 23.48 9.99 -21.81
CA ASN A 94 23.81 9.16 -22.97
C ASN A 94 23.84 9.95 -24.30
N VAL A 95 23.07 11.02 -24.41
CA VAL A 95 22.98 11.84 -25.64
C VAL A 95 24.12 12.86 -25.75
N ARG A 96 24.73 13.24 -24.63
CA ARG A 96 25.77 14.32 -24.60
C ARG A 96 27.15 13.77 -24.26
N ASP A 97 27.73 12.99 -25.17
CA ASP A 97 28.99 12.26 -24.93
C ASP A 97 30.23 13.11 -24.68
N ASN A 98 30.26 14.43 -24.98
CA ASN A 98 31.46 15.23 -24.91
C ASN A 98 31.32 16.63 -24.29
N GLU A 99 30.22 16.93 -23.60
CA GLU A 99 30.04 18.27 -22.98
C GLU A 99 30.27 18.20 -21.46
N VAL A 100 30.94 19.21 -20.93
CA VAL A 100 31.01 19.43 -19.47
C VAL A 100 29.66 19.98 -19.02
N PHE A 101 28.86 19.15 -18.30
CA PHE A 101 27.58 19.56 -17.77
C PHE A 101 27.56 19.61 -16.26
N THR A 102 26.77 20.52 -15.73
CA THR A 102 26.52 20.63 -14.29
C THR A 102 25.34 19.79 -13.87
N PRO A 103 25.24 19.39 -12.59
CA PRO A 103 24.05 18.66 -12.08
C PRO A 103 22.73 19.40 -12.34
N VAL A 104 22.75 20.73 -12.38
CA VAL A 104 21.58 21.58 -12.65
C VAL A 104 21.03 21.37 -14.06
N ASP A 105 21.89 21.15 -15.03
CA ASP A 105 21.51 20.95 -16.44
C ASP A 105 20.85 19.59 -16.67
N LEU A 106 21.17 18.62 -15.81
CA LEU A 106 20.64 17.26 -15.87
C LEU A 106 19.30 17.11 -15.14
N ILE A 107 19.14 17.81 -14.01
CA ILE A 107 17.97 17.66 -13.12
C ILE A 107 16.82 18.53 -13.61
N ASN A 108 15.65 17.89 -13.79
CA ASN A 108 14.40 18.58 -14.08
C ASN A 108 13.42 18.43 -12.91
N ALA A 109 13.36 19.44 -12.05
CA ALA A 109 12.46 19.47 -10.90
C ALA A 109 10.96 19.39 -11.27
N LYS A 110 10.58 19.82 -12.49
CA LYS A 110 9.19 19.75 -12.98
C LYS A 110 8.67 18.31 -13.04
N THR A 111 9.55 17.33 -13.27
CA THR A 111 9.18 15.91 -13.28
C THR A 111 8.62 15.47 -11.93
N LEU A 112 9.26 15.89 -10.84
CA LEU A 112 8.80 15.57 -9.48
C LEU A 112 7.54 16.36 -9.13
N SER A 113 7.54 17.67 -9.36
CA SER A 113 6.40 18.54 -9.07
C SER A 113 5.14 18.10 -9.83
N SER A 114 5.25 17.64 -11.07
CA SER A 114 4.12 17.16 -11.85
C SER A 114 3.47 15.90 -11.27
N VAL A 115 4.27 14.98 -10.72
CA VAL A 115 3.75 13.77 -10.08
C VAL A 115 2.98 14.11 -8.79
N ILE A 116 3.52 15.01 -7.98
CA ILE A 116 2.86 15.45 -6.73
C ILE A 116 1.59 16.24 -7.03
N ASN A 117 1.63 17.16 -7.98
CA ASN A 117 0.44 17.91 -8.40
C ASN A 117 -0.64 16.99 -8.98
N SER A 118 -0.24 15.99 -9.75
CA SER A 118 -1.18 14.98 -10.26
C SER A 118 -1.82 14.18 -9.12
N PHE A 119 -1.07 13.79 -8.10
CA PHE A 119 -1.61 13.10 -6.94
C PHE A 119 -2.68 13.93 -6.23
N PHE A 120 -2.40 15.19 -5.91
CA PHE A 120 -3.37 16.05 -5.24
C PHE A 120 -4.53 16.48 -6.13
N GLY A 121 -4.34 16.55 -7.46
CA GLY A 121 -5.39 16.98 -8.38
C GLY A 121 -6.30 15.87 -8.93
N THR A 122 -5.80 14.63 -9.00
CA THR A 122 -6.53 13.53 -9.67
C THR A 122 -6.75 12.29 -8.82
N SER A 123 -6.15 12.20 -7.63
CA SER A 123 -6.37 11.06 -6.75
C SER A 123 -7.80 11.07 -6.19
N GLN A 124 -8.45 9.92 -6.21
CA GLN A 124 -9.77 9.73 -5.60
C GLN A 124 -9.78 10.03 -4.09
N LEU A 125 -8.66 9.83 -3.42
CA LEU A 125 -8.50 10.05 -1.98
C LEU A 125 -8.15 11.49 -1.63
N SER A 126 -7.72 12.29 -2.61
CA SER A 126 -7.51 13.72 -2.44
C SER A 126 -8.83 14.44 -2.69
N GLN A 127 -9.44 14.95 -1.64
CA GLN A 127 -10.74 15.59 -1.67
C GLN A 127 -10.64 17.02 -1.18
N PHE A 128 -11.61 17.85 -1.59
CA PHE A 128 -11.76 19.20 -1.05
C PHE A 128 -12.17 19.09 0.43
N MET A 129 -11.45 19.76 1.32
CA MET A 129 -11.68 19.63 2.75
C MET A 129 -12.99 20.27 3.18
N ASP A 130 -13.79 19.58 3.97
CA ASP A 130 -14.96 20.12 4.60
C ASP A 130 -14.54 21.04 5.77
N GLN A 131 -14.90 22.31 5.72
CA GLN A 131 -14.52 23.34 6.68
C GLN A 131 -15.72 24.15 7.19
N ILE A 132 -16.92 23.58 7.21
CA ILE A 132 -18.11 24.24 7.73
C ILE A 132 -17.93 24.60 9.21
N ASN A 133 -17.34 23.70 9.98
CA ASN A 133 -16.97 23.89 11.36
C ASN A 133 -15.70 23.08 11.70
N PRO A 134 -15.02 23.36 12.85
CA PRO A 134 -13.81 22.62 13.22
C PRO A 134 -14.02 21.11 13.39
N LEU A 135 -15.20 20.68 13.84
CA LEU A 135 -15.51 19.26 13.99
C LEU A 135 -15.61 18.55 12.65
N ALA A 136 -16.29 19.15 11.67
CA ALA A 136 -16.38 18.61 10.31
C ALA A 136 -14.99 18.47 9.66
N GLU A 137 -14.09 19.40 9.91
CA GLU A 137 -12.71 19.35 9.43
C GLU A 137 -11.94 18.17 10.03
N ILE A 138 -12.05 17.97 11.35
CA ILE A 138 -11.39 16.85 12.05
C ILE A 138 -11.94 15.52 11.56
N THR A 139 -13.26 15.39 11.44
CA THR A 139 -13.98 14.23 10.95
C THR A 139 -13.49 13.87 9.54
N HIS A 140 -13.44 14.85 8.62
CA HIS A 140 -12.96 14.61 7.27
C HIS A 140 -11.49 14.14 7.20
N LYS A 141 -10.63 14.67 8.08
CA LYS A 141 -9.21 14.27 8.15
C LYS A 141 -9.00 12.85 8.68
N ARG A 142 -9.93 12.35 9.51
CA ARG A 142 -9.87 11.02 10.11
C ARG A 142 -10.54 9.93 9.28
N ARG A 143 -11.24 10.32 8.21
CA ARG A 143 -12.00 9.38 7.37
C ARG A 143 -11.09 8.34 6.73
N LEU A 144 -11.48 7.07 6.83
CA LEU A 144 -10.86 5.93 6.16
C LEU A 144 -11.66 5.56 4.93
N SER A 145 -10.99 5.15 3.85
CA SER A 145 -11.65 4.66 2.64
C SER A 145 -11.06 3.32 2.21
N ALA A 146 -11.92 2.36 1.90
CA ALA A 146 -11.51 1.09 1.30
C ALA A 146 -11.27 1.20 -0.21
N LEU A 147 -11.67 2.33 -0.81
CA LEU A 147 -11.55 2.59 -2.25
C LEU A 147 -10.20 3.22 -2.60
N GLY A 148 -9.89 3.26 -3.89
CA GLY A 148 -8.73 3.95 -4.42
C GLY A 148 -7.60 3.02 -4.84
N PRO A 149 -6.43 3.57 -5.20
CA PRO A 149 -5.29 2.81 -5.68
C PRO A 149 -4.79 1.80 -4.64
N GLY A 150 -4.77 0.52 -4.99
CA GLY A 150 -4.42 -0.57 -4.09
C GLY A 150 -5.53 -1.00 -3.12
N GLY A 151 -6.72 -0.40 -3.21
CA GLY A 151 -7.92 -0.80 -2.50
C GLY A 151 -8.92 -1.56 -3.37
N LEU A 152 -10.17 -1.58 -2.94
CA LEU A 152 -11.27 -2.24 -3.64
C LEU A 152 -11.85 -1.37 -4.74
N SER A 153 -12.31 -1.98 -5.84
CA SER A 153 -13.15 -1.31 -6.81
C SER A 153 -14.62 -1.36 -6.38
N ARG A 154 -15.41 -0.37 -6.79
CA ARG A 154 -16.85 -0.30 -6.43
C ARG A 154 -17.62 -1.57 -6.79
N ASP A 155 -17.32 -2.16 -7.94
CA ASP A 155 -18.07 -3.30 -8.48
C ASP A 155 -17.62 -4.65 -7.91
N ARG A 156 -16.41 -4.70 -7.32
CA ARG A 156 -15.81 -5.94 -6.79
C ARG A 156 -15.92 -6.09 -5.27
N ALA A 157 -16.49 -5.11 -4.57
CA ALA A 157 -16.69 -5.21 -3.13
C ALA A 157 -17.93 -6.06 -2.84
N GLY A 158 -17.73 -7.28 -2.38
CA GLY A 158 -18.78 -8.18 -1.87
C GLY A 158 -19.43 -7.66 -0.59
N PHE A 159 -20.48 -8.34 -0.13
CA PHE A 159 -21.18 -8.00 1.11
C PHE A 159 -20.28 -8.17 2.34
N GLU A 160 -19.42 -9.18 2.37
CA GLU A 160 -18.52 -9.47 3.50
C GLU A 160 -17.59 -8.30 3.84
N VAL A 161 -17.08 -7.62 2.82
CA VAL A 161 -16.16 -6.46 3.01
C VAL A 161 -16.91 -5.20 3.48
N ARG A 162 -18.24 -5.15 3.28
CA ARG A 162 -19.11 -4.03 3.66
C ARG A 162 -19.71 -4.18 5.03
N ASP A 163 -19.68 -5.40 5.59
CA ASP A 163 -20.20 -5.69 6.91
C ASP A 163 -19.27 -5.19 8.01
N VAL A 164 -19.87 -4.97 9.19
CA VAL A 164 -19.15 -4.62 10.40
C VAL A 164 -18.52 -5.89 10.98
N HIS A 165 -17.19 -5.88 11.07
CA HIS A 165 -16.45 -6.96 11.70
C HIS A 165 -16.29 -6.72 13.21
N TYR A 166 -16.19 -7.77 14.02
CA TYR A 166 -15.97 -7.63 15.48
C TYR A 166 -14.73 -6.80 15.84
N THR A 167 -13.69 -6.83 15.02
CA THR A 167 -12.46 -6.05 15.23
C THR A 167 -12.64 -4.55 15.01
N HIS A 168 -13.75 -4.10 14.43
CA HIS A 168 -14.10 -2.69 14.30
C HIS A 168 -14.44 -2.04 15.64
N TYR A 169 -14.78 -2.82 16.66
CA TYR A 169 -15.12 -2.30 17.99
C TYR A 169 -14.00 -1.43 18.56
N GLY A 170 -14.33 -0.21 18.92
CA GLY A 170 -13.40 0.78 19.45
C GLY A 170 -12.43 1.38 18.42
N ARG A 171 -12.59 1.10 17.11
CA ARG A 171 -11.70 1.57 16.04
C ARG A 171 -12.44 2.27 14.91
N LEU A 172 -13.49 1.65 14.38
CA LEU A 172 -14.30 2.18 13.29
C LEU A 172 -15.74 2.33 13.76
N CYS A 173 -16.38 3.45 13.45
CA CYS A 173 -17.76 3.70 13.82
C CYS A 173 -18.71 2.91 12.89
N PRO A 174 -19.54 2.00 13.40
CA PRO A 174 -20.44 1.21 12.55
C PRO A 174 -21.63 2.01 12.02
N ILE A 175 -21.87 3.20 12.54
CA ILE A 175 -23.01 4.07 12.17
C ILE A 175 -22.57 5.11 11.15
N GLU A 176 -21.35 5.64 11.26
CA GLU A 176 -20.83 6.68 10.39
C GLU A 176 -20.26 6.09 9.10
N SER A 177 -21.14 5.50 8.30
CA SER A 177 -20.86 4.92 7.00
C SER A 177 -21.79 5.53 5.95
N PRO A 178 -21.33 5.76 4.71
CA PRO A 178 -22.21 6.26 3.65
C PRO A 178 -23.32 5.26 3.33
N GLU A 179 -24.46 5.77 2.91
CA GLU A 179 -25.60 4.98 2.44
C GLU A 179 -25.46 4.54 0.98
N GLY A 180 -26.26 3.54 0.59
CA GLY A 180 -26.43 3.08 -0.78
C GLY A 180 -25.25 2.30 -1.33
N PRO A 181 -24.84 2.53 -2.59
CA PRO A 181 -23.78 1.75 -3.24
C PRO A 181 -22.43 1.83 -2.57
N ASN A 182 -22.21 2.82 -1.72
CA ASN A 182 -20.95 3.07 -1.02
C ASN A 182 -20.93 2.58 0.44
N ILE A 183 -21.99 1.94 0.92
CA ILE A 183 -22.10 1.45 2.30
C ILE A 183 -20.90 0.57 2.68
N GLY A 184 -20.34 0.77 3.87
CA GLY A 184 -19.18 0.04 4.38
C GLY A 184 -17.86 0.30 3.66
N ARG A 185 -17.76 1.36 2.83
CA ARG A 185 -16.53 1.66 2.06
C ARG A 185 -15.77 2.89 2.53
N SER A 186 -16.40 3.73 3.32
CA SER A 186 -15.77 4.89 3.97
C SER A 186 -16.33 4.97 5.38
N GLU A 187 -15.48 4.94 6.38
CA GLU A 187 -15.84 4.91 7.80
C GLU A 187 -14.91 5.84 8.58
N GLU A 188 -15.34 6.28 9.75
CA GLU A 188 -14.57 7.13 10.66
C GLU A 188 -14.29 6.47 12.00
#